data_840dcbd3a8600aa247b99ca3f1924405
#
_entry.id   840dcbd3a8600aa247b99ca3f1924405
#
_cell.length_a   1.000
_cell.length_b   1.000
_cell.length_c   1.000
_cell.angle_alpha   90.00
_cell.angle_beta   90.00
_cell.angle_gamma   90.00
#
_symmetry.space_group_name_H-M   'P 1'
#
loop_
_entity.id
_entity.type
_entity.pdbx_description
1 polymer ?
#
loop_
_entity_poly.entity_id
_entity_poly.type
_entity_poly.pdbx_seq_one_letter_code
_entity_poly.pdbx_strand_id
1 'polypeptide(L)'
;MLTGLATATYPDGSTPPLLEVVRPATFLFAAGQETVTKLLSAAVQVLGDQPELQAQLRADRGLIGPFIEEALRMQSPTKVDFRLARKTTTLGGVHIPAGTVIMLCLGAANRDPRKFESPNEFRIDRKNVREHIAFGRGIHTCAGAPLARVEGQITINRLLDRTSELRINEAKHGPASSRQYRFDSTFLLRGLTELHIEFTQAG
;
A
#
# COMPACT_ATOMS: atom_id res chain seq x y z
N MET A 1 -18.02 3.05 9.42
CA MET A 1 -18.10 1.70 8.80
C MET A 1 -18.69 0.66 9.77
N LEU A 2 -18.08 0.38 10.94
CA LEU A 2 -18.61 -0.60 11.92
C LEU A 2 -20.03 -0.25 12.38
N THR A 3 -20.33 1.00 12.69
CA THR A 3 -21.69 1.46 13.01
C THR A 3 -22.67 1.15 11.88
N GLY A 4 -22.28 1.41 10.62
CA GLY A 4 -23.12 1.11 9.46
C GLY A 4 -23.39 -0.39 9.30
N LEU A 5 -22.40 -1.25 9.63
CA LEU A 5 -22.63 -2.71 9.65
C LEU A 5 -23.55 -3.13 10.80
N ALA A 6 -23.38 -2.55 11.99
CA ALA A 6 -24.18 -2.88 13.16
C ALA A 6 -25.64 -2.43 13.06
N THR A 7 -25.92 -1.45 12.22
CA THR A 7 -27.28 -0.90 11.99
C THR A 7 -27.83 -1.26 10.61
N ALA A 8 -27.15 -2.13 9.85
CA ALA A 8 -27.60 -2.57 8.54
C ALA A 8 -28.92 -3.36 8.63
N THR A 9 -29.79 -3.13 7.65
CA THR A 9 -31.02 -3.90 7.46
C THR A 9 -31.10 -4.37 6.01
N TYR A 10 -31.80 -5.47 5.78
CA TYR A 10 -32.18 -5.88 4.44
C TYR A 10 -33.23 -4.94 3.83
N PRO A 11 -33.47 -5.01 2.51
CA PRO A 11 -34.49 -4.18 1.85
C PRO A 11 -35.91 -4.36 2.42
N ASP A 12 -36.19 -5.51 3.03
CA ASP A 12 -37.47 -5.81 3.71
C ASP A 12 -37.53 -5.26 5.15
N GLY A 13 -36.48 -4.57 5.62
CA GLY A 13 -36.38 -4.00 6.97
C GLY A 13 -35.93 -4.99 8.05
N SER A 14 -35.72 -6.25 7.73
CA SER A 14 -35.22 -7.25 8.70
C SER A 14 -33.74 -7.03 9.01
N THR A 15 -33.32 -7.44 10.23
CA THR A 15 -31.93 -7.33 10.68
C THR A 15 -31.13 -8.57 10.23
N PRO A 16 -29.93 -8.40 9.64
CA PRO A 16 -29.07 -9.53 9.30
C PRO A 16 -28.71 -10.37 10.54
N PRO A 17 -28.58 -11.69 10.36
CA PRO A 17 -28.02 -12.55 11.43
C PRO A 17 -26.65 -12.02 11.88
N LEU A 18 -26.35 -12.13 13.19
CA LEU A 18 -25.13 -11.61 13.78
C LEU A 18 -23.86 -12.02 13.01
N LEU A 19 -23.77 -13.28 12.57
CA LEU A 19 -22.61 -13.77 11.82
C LEU A 19 -22.43 -13.13 10.44
N GLU A 20 -23.51 -12.68 9.81
CA GLU A 20 -23.42 -11.95 8.54
C GLU A 20 -22.90 -10.53 8.71
N VAL A 21 -23.00 -9.98 9.91
CA VAL A 21 -22.41 -8.67 10.28
C VAL A 21 -20.97 -8.85 10.76
N VAL A 22 -20.70 -9.83 11.59
CA VAL A 22 -19.38 -10.06 12.19
C VAL A 22 -18.34 -10.48 11.15
N ARG A 23 -18.67 -11.36 10.20
CA ARG A 23 -17.73 -11.84 9.19
C ARG A 23 -17.10 -10.69 8.35
N PRO A 24 -17.89 -9.80 7.71
CA PRO A 24 -17.29 -8.68 6.99
C PRO A 24 -16.55 -7.68 7.91
N ALA A 25 -17.00 -7.50 9.16
CA ALA A 25 -16.30 -6.65 10.12
C ALA A 25 -14.91 -7.20 10.45
N THR A 26 -14.80 -8.50 10.72
CA THR A 26 -13.53 -9.20 10.98
C THR A 26 -12.62 -9.13 9.75
N PHE A 27 -13.17 -9.38 8.56
CA PHE A 27 -12.42 -9.27 7.32
C PHE A 27 -11.86 -7.86 7.09
N LEU A 28 -12.68 -6.83 7.27
CA LEU A 28 -12.25 -5.43 7.11
C LEU A 28 -11.16 -5.05 8.11
N PHE A 29 -11.27 -5.52 9.36
CA PHE A 29 -10.26 -5.30 10.38
C PHE A 29 -8.92 -5.95 9.98
N ALA A 30 -8.92 -7.23 9.64
CA ALA A 30 -7.72 -7.95 9.25
C ALA A 30 -7.08 -7.38 7.98
N ALA A 31 -7.88 -7.09 6.94
CA ALA A 31 -7.39 -6.56 5.67
C ALA A 31 -6.79 -5.15 5.79
N GLY A 32 -7.35 -4.31 6.67
CA GLY A 32 -6.90 -2.92 6.86
C GLY A 32 -5.61 -2.82 7.68
N GLN A 33 -5.45 -3.65 8.69
CA GLN A 33 -4.36 -3.51 9.66
C GLN A 33 -2.98 -3.79 9.05
N GLU A 34 -2.80 -4.95 8.44
CA GLU A 34 -1.49 -5.38 7.94
C GLU A 34 -1.03 -4.57 6.72
N THR A 35 -1.93 -4.32 5.78
CA THR A 35 -1.57 -3.64 4.52
C THR A 35 -1.17 -2.17 4.73
N VAL A 36 -1.86 -1.45 5.64
CA VAL A 36 -1.51 -0.07 5.98
C VAL A 36 -0.20 -0.01 6.75
N THR A 37 0.04 -0.93 7.68
CA THR A 37 1.32 -1.02 8.39
C THR A 37 2.49 -1.20 7.42
N LYS A 38 2.34 -2.07 6.41
CA LYS A 38 3.36 -2.27 5.37
C LYS A 38 3.57 -1.02 4.50
N LEU A 39 2.51 -0.31 4.15
CA LEU A 39 2.60 0.96 3.43
C LEU A 39 3.35 2.01 4.25
N LEU A 40 2.99 2.19 5.52
CA LEU A 40 3.59 3.20 6.39
C LEU A 40 5.07 2.90 6.66
N SER A 41 5.42 1.65 6.95
CA SER A 41 6.81 1.24 7.15
C SER A 41 7.65 1.51 5.90
N ALA A 42 7.12 1.20 4.71
CA ALA A 42 7.80 1.47 3.45
C ALA A 42 7.94 2.98 3.17
N ALA A 43 6.92 3.78 3.48
CA ALA A 43 6.98 5.23 3.35
C ALA A 43 8.03 5.85 4.28
N VAL A 44 8.08 5.41 5.54
CA VAL A 44 9.08 5.87 6.52
C VAL A 44 10.49 5.42 6.11
N GLN A 45 10.65 4.20 5.59
CA GLN A 45 11.92 3.74 5.03
C GLN A 45 12.43 4.69 3.93
N VAL A 46 11.56 5.04 2.97
CA VAL A 46 11.94 5.97 1.88
C VAL A 46 12.36 7.32 2.43
N LEU A 47 11.65 7.86 3.42
CA LEU A 47 12.03 9.13 4.05
C LEU A 47 13.38 9.05 4.76
N GLY A 48 13.65 7.96 5.45
CA GLY A 48 14.92 7.77 6.15
C GLY A 48 16.11 7.53 5.20
N ASP A 49 15.85 6.95 4.01
CA ASP A 49 16.86 6.72 2.99
C ASP A 49 17.11 7.93 2.07
N GLN A 50 16.17 8.89 2.01
CA GLN A 50 16.20 10.04 1.09
C GLN A 50 16.00 11.37 1.82
N PRO A 51 17.06 11.93 2.46
CA PRO A 51 16.98 13.21 3.19
C PRO A 51 16.48 14.38 2.33
N GLU A 52 16.83 14.41 1.05
CA GLU A 52 16.41 15.46 0.13
C GLU A 52 14.89 15.43 -0.09
N LEU A 53 14.33 14.24 -0.20
CA LEU A 53 12.88 14.06 -0.33
C LEU A 53 12.18 14.48 0.98
N GLN A 54 12.76 14.14 2.12
CA GLN A 54 12.28 14.58 3.42
C GLN A 54 12.24 16.10 3.52
N ALA A 55 13.31 16.80 3.07
CA ALA A 55 13.36 18.26 3.03
C ALA A 55 12.28 18.86 2.11
N GLN A 56 12.05 18.26 0.93
CA GLN A 56 10.99 18.70 0.00
C GLN A 56 9.61 18.60 0.65
N LEU A 57 9.30 17.46 1.31
CA LEU A 57 8.00 17.29 1.98
C LEU A 57 7.81 18.20 3.20
N ARG A 58 8.90 18.63 3.85
CA ARG A 58 8.83 19.63 4.92
C ARG A 58 8.53 21.02 4.36
N ALA A 59 9.15 21.38 3.23
CA ALA A 59 8.96 22.65 2.55
C ALA A 59 7.57 22.77 1.92
N ASP A 60 7.07 21.69 1.33
CA ASP A 60 5.74 21.65 0.69
C ASP A 60 4.97 20.40 1.09
N ARG A 61 4.04 20.55 2.04
CA ARG A 61 3.16 19.47 2.53
C ARG A 61 2.16 18.99 1.48
N GLY A 62 1.89 19.76 0.45
CA GLY A 62 1.07 19.34 -0.69
C GLY A 62 1.64 18.13 -1.43
N LEU A 63 2.96 17.91 -1.34
CA LEU A 63 3.66 16.79 -1.96
C LEU A 63 3.45 15.45 -1.23
N ILE A 64 2.89 15.45 -0.01
CA ILE A 64 2.65 14.21 0.76
C ILE A 64 1.64 13.29 0.04
N GLY A 65 0.63 13.86 -0.60
CA GLY A 65 -0.31 13.06 -1.40
C GLY A 65 0.39 12.28 -2.53
N PRO A 66 1.09 12.95 -3.45
CA PRO A 66 1.92 12.31 -4.47
C PRO A 66 2.95 11.32 -3.92
N PHE A 67 3.60 11.63 -2.79
CA PHE A 67 4.53 10.74 -2.11
C PHE A 67 3.87 9.42 -1.70
N ILE A 68 2.69 9.45 -1.09
CA ILE A 68 1.95 8.24 -0.69
C ILE A 68 1.52 7.43 -1.93
N GLU A 69 1.07 8.07 -3.01
CA GLU A 69 0.73 7.36 -4.24
C GLU A 69 1.97 6.67 -4.86
N GLU A 70 3.14 7.32 -4.85
CA GLU A 70 4.37 6.71 -5.36
C GLU A 70 4.86 5.58 -4.44
N ALA A 71 4.70 5.70 -3.12
CA ALA A 71 4.96 4.62 -2.19
C ALA A 71 4.04 3.41 -2.46
N LEU A 72 2.75 3.64 -2.69
CA LEU A 72 1.79 2.61 -3.09
C LEU A 72 2.21 1.94 -4.40
N ARG A 73 2.60 2.71 -5.41
CA ARG A 73 3.05 2.17 -6.70
C ARG A 73 4.29 1.29 -6.53
N MET A 74 5.32 1.81 -5.90
CA MET A 74 6.62 1.12 -5.83
C MET A 74 6.62 -0.04 -4.84
N GLN A 75 6.03 0.14 -3.68
CA GLN A 75 6.06 -0.88 -2.64
C GLN A 75 4.92 -1.88 -2.76
N SER A 76 3.73 -1.45 -3.23
CA SER A 76 2.58 -2.35 -3.44
C SER A 76 2.48 -3.40 -2.33
N PRO A 77 1.96 -3.07 -1.14
CA PRO A 77 1.90 -4.03 -0.02
C PRO A 77 1.33 -5.40 -0.43
N THR A 78 0.28 -5.41 -1.26
CA THR A 78 -0.22 -6.61 -1.93
C THR A 78 0.51 -6.77 -3.26
N LYS A 79 1.36 -7.79 -3.37
CA LYS A 79 2.16 -8.07 -4.57
C LYS A 79 1.40 -8.84 -5.61
N VAL A 80 0.57 -9.76 -5.19
CA VAL A 80 -0.20 -10.63 -6.07
C VAL A 80 -1.62 -10.79 -5.55
N ASP A 81 -2.53 -11.11 -6.45
CA ASP A 81 -3.90 -11.52 -6.17
C ASP A 81 -4.26 -12.66 -7.14
N PHE A 82 -5.35 -13.38 -6.87
CA PHE A 82 -5.73 -14.54 -7.66
C PHE A 82 -7.13 -14.39 -8.23
N ARG A 83 -7.30 -15.00 -9.40
CA ARG A 83 -8.61 -15.15 -10.07
C ARG A 83 -8.77 -16.58 -10.55
N LEU A 84 -9.99 -17.05 -10.54
CA LEU A 84 -10.36 -18.32 -11.15
C LEU A 84 -11.06 -18.06 -12.49
N ALA A 85 -10.54 -18.65 -13.56
CA ALA A 85 -11.20 -18.60 -14.85
C ALA A 85 -12.48 -19.45 -14.80
N ARG A 86 -13.64 -18.83 -14.71
CA ARG A 86 -14.94 -19.53 -14.63
C ARG A 86 -15.42 -20.07 -15.97
N LYS A 87 -14.85 -19.56 -17.05
CA LYS A 87 -15.09 -19.98 -18.45
C LYS A 87 -13.76 -20.00 -19.19
N THR A 88 -13.63 -20.90 -20.13
CA THR A 88 -12.51 -20.88 -21.08
C THR A 88 -12.47 -19.54 -21.79
N THR A 89 -11.31 -18.91 -21.83
CA THR A 89 -11.10 -17.58 -22.42
C THR A 89 -9.71 -17.48 -23.05
N THR A 90 -9.45 -16.36 -23.72
CA THR A 90 -8.12 -16.02 -24.24
C THR A 90 -7.72 -14.64 -23.70
N LEU A 91 -6.51 -14.52 -23.20
CA LEU A 91 -5.96 -13.28 -22.69
C LEU A 91 -4.55 -13.07 -23.28
N GLY A 92 -4.34 -11.94 -23.97
CA GLY A 92 -3.06 -11.65 -24.61
C GLY A 92 -2.59 -12.73 -25.60
N GLY A 93 -3.52 -13.40 -26.30
CA GLY A 93 -3.22 -14.52 -27.23
C GLY A 93 -3.05 -15.88 -26.53
N VAL A 94 -3.02 -15.93 -25.21
CA VAL A 94 -2.88 -17.18 -24.44
C VAL A 94 -4.25 -17.78 -24.13
N HIS A 95 -4.45 -19.06 -24.51
CA HIS A 95 -5.65 -19.82 -24.19
C HIS A 95 -5.66 -20.23 -22.71
N ILE A 96 -6.74 -19.91 -22.00
CA ILE A 96 -6.92 -20.16 -20.57
C ILE A 96 -8.17 -21.03 -20.39
N PRO A 97 -8.03 -22.32 -20.06
CA PRO A 97 -9.17 -23.19 -19.78
C PRO A 97 -9.96 -22.75 -18.55
N ALA A 98 -11.25 -23.09 -18.54
CA ALA A 98 -12.05 -22.96 -17.32
C ALA A 98 -11.42 -23.77 -16.17
N GLY A 99 -11.50 -23.24 -14.93
CA GLY A 99 -10.86 -23.84 -13.74
C GLY A 99 -9.40 -23.44 -13.53
N THR A 100 -8.77 -22.72 -14.49
CA THR A 100 -7.40 -22.24 -14.31
C THR A 100 -7.34 -21.14 -13.25
N VAL A 101 -6.40 -21.25 -12.31
CA VAL A 101 -6.05 -20.18 -11.37
C VAL A 101 -5.07 -19.22 -12.03
N ILE A 102 -5.42 -17.96 -12.06
CA ILE A 102 -4.63 -16.87 -12.67
C ILE A 102 -4.06 -16.01 -11.54
N MET A 103 -2.73 -15.85 -11.51
CA MET A 103 -2.05 -14.95 -10.59
C MET A 103 -1.92 -13.56 -11.22
N LEU A 104 -2.46 -12.55 -10.57
CA LEU A 104 -2.35 -11.15 -10.96
C LEU A 104 -1.16 -10.52 -10.23
N CYS A 105 -0.07 -10.26 -10.94
CA CYS A 105 1.17 -9.70 -10.38
C CYS A 105 1.08 -8.17 -10.27
N LEU A 106 0.33 -7.66 -9.29
CA LEU A 106 0.08 -6.22 -9.09
C LEU A 106 1.37 -5.42 -8.90
N GLY A 107 2.29 -5.94 -8.08
CA GLY A 107 3.58 -5.31 -7.84
C GLY A 107 4.46 -5.21 -9.08
N ALA A 108 4.41 -6.20 -9.98
CA ALA A 108 5.11 -6.16 -11.26
C ALA A 108 4.45 -5.18 -12.23
N ALA A 109 3.11 -5.20 -12.32
CA ALA A 109 2.36 -4.28 -13.17
C ALA A 109 2.60 -2.80 -12.78
N ASN A 110 2.77 -2.51 -11.50
CA ASN A 110 3.10 -1.17 -11.01
C ASN A 110 4.55 -0.74 -11.33
N ARG A 111 5.36 -1.63 -11.86
CA ARG A 111 6.74 -1.38 -12.34
C ARG A 111 6.90 -1.69 -13.82
N ASP A 112 5.82 -1.78 -14.58
CA ASP A 112 5.88 -2.01 -16.04
C ASP A 112 6.42 -0.75 -16.74
N PRO A 113 7.58 -0.84 -17.45
CA PRO A 113 8.16 0.30 -18.15
C PRO A 113 7.30 0.80 -19.32
N ARG A 114 6.40 -0.02 -19.84
CA ARG A 114 5.40 0.40 -20.85
C ARG A 114 4.36 1.37 -20.29
N LYS A 115 4.20 1.38 -18.94
CA LYS A 115 3.22 2.22 -18.23
C LYS A 115 3.87 3.33 -17.45
N PHE A 116 5.00 3.05 -16.81
CA PHE A 116 5.69 3.99 -15.93
C PHE A 116 7.14 4.19 -16.40
N GLU A 117 7.47 5.39 -16.82
CA GLU A 117 8.84 5.77 -17.15
C GLU A 117 9.74 5.61 -15.92
N SER A 118 11.00 5.15 -16.09
CA SER A 118 11.93 4.87 -14.98
C SER A 118 11.22 4.18 -13.80
N PRO A 119 10.62 2.98 -14.00
CA PRO A 119 9.65 2.41 -13.05
C PRO A 119 10.27 2.04 -11.71
N ASN A 120 11.58 1.94 -11.61
CA ASN A 120 12.32 1.62 -10.39
C ASN A 120 12.81 2.84 -9.62
N GLU A 121 12.62 4.05 -10.14
CA GLU A 121 12.92 5.29 -9.47
C GLU A 121 11.71 5.76 -8.65
N PHE A 122 11.95 6.21 -7.42
CA PHE A 122 10.93 6.83 -6.58
C PHE A 122 10.79 8.31 -6.96
N ARG A 123 9.68 8.68 -7.58
CA ARG A 123 9.46 10.02 -8.14
C ARG A 123 8.10 10.58 -7.74
N ILE A 124 8.11 11.64 -6.93
CA ILE A 124 6.88 12.31 -6.47
C ILE A 124 6.25 13.24 -7.52
N ASP A 125 6.98 13.56 -8.58
CA ASP A 125 6.54 14.39 -9.71
C ASP A 125 5.85 13.58 -10.84
N ARG A 126 5.69 12.29 -10.67
CA ARG A 126 5.13 11.38 -11.66
C ARG A 126 3.67 11.73 -11.97
N LYS A 127 3.39 12.16 -13.20
CA LYS A 127 2.06 12.62 -13.63
C LYS A 127 1.00 11.51 -13.59
N ASN A 128 1.39 10.27 -13.88
CA ASN A 128 0.51 9.12 -13.94
C ASN A 128 0.59 8.21 -12.70
N VAL A 129 1.08 8.72 -11.56
CA VAL A 129 1.25 7.91 -10.35
C VAL A 129 -0.04 7.23 -9.90
N ARG A 130 -1.20 7.90 -10.03
CA ARG A 130 -2.52 7.35 -9.67
C ARG A 130 -3.05 6.25 -10.60
N GLU A 131 -2.33 5.94 -11.67
CA GLU A 131 -2.69 4.85 -12.57
C GLU A 131 -2.16 3.49 -12.09
N HIS A 132 -1.47 3.47 -10.94
CA HIS A 132 -1.08 2.23 -10.30
C HIS A 132 -2.30 1.38 -9.90
N ILE A 133 -2.10 0.09 -9.77
CA ILE A 133 -3.13 -0.88 -9.38
C ILE A 133 -2.86 -1.52 -8.01
N ALA A 134 -2.17 -0.81 -7.10
CA ALA A 134 -1.91 -1.29 -5.74
C ALA A 134 -3.20 -1.58 -4.94
N PHE A 135 -4.30 -0.93 -5.30
CA PHE A 135 -5.64 -1.16 -4.74
C PHE A 135 -6.53 -2.06 -5.62
N GLY A 136 -5.95 -2.75 -6.59
CA GLY A 136 -6.71 -3.48 -7.60
C GLY A 136 -7.46 -2.55 -8.54
N ARG A 137 -8.37 -3.12 -9.34
CA ARG A 137 -9.23 -2.38 -10.28
C ARG A 137 -10.54 -3.14 -10.54
N GLY A 138 -11.59 -2.43 -10.96
CA GLY A 138 -12.90 -3.01 -11.28
C GLY A 138 -13.75 -3.22 -10.02
N ILE A 139 -14.65 -4.19 -10.05
CA ILE A 139 -15.63 -4.45 -8.99
C ILE A 139 -14.98 -4.85 -7.65
N HIS A 140 -13.76 -5.32 -7.67
CA HIS A 140 -12.97 -5.67 -6.48
C HIS A 140 -11.92 -4.59 -6.11
N THR A 141 -12.05 -3.36 -6.60
CA THR A 141 -11.22 -2.26 -6.12
C THR A 141 -11.32 -2.17 -4.60
N CYS A 142 -10.18 -2.00 -3.93
CA CYS A 142 -10.10 -1.96 -2.48
C CYS A 142 -11.06 -0.93 -1.88
N ALA A 143 -11.99 -1.38 -1.05
CA ALA A 143 -12.95 -0.50 -0.37
C ALA A 143 -12.26 0.42 0.65
N GLY A 144 -11.11 0.01 1.20
CA GLY A 144 -10.29 0.79 2.14
C GLY A 144 -9.35 1.81 1.48
N ALA A 145 -9.31 1.91 0.15
CA ALA A 145 -8.36 2.78 -0.55
C ALA A 145 -8.45 4.27 -0.13
N PRO A 146 -9.63 4.87 0.08
CA PRO A 146 -9.71 6.24 0.60
C PRO A 146 -9.14 6.36 2.02
N LEU A 147 -9.45 5.40 2.91
CA LEU A 147 -8.99 5.39 4.28
C LEU A 147 -7.45 5.25 4.35
N ALA A 148 -6.87 4.29 3.64
CA ALA A 148 -5.43 4.07 3.60
C ALA A 148 -4.64 5.31 3.13
N ARG A 149 -5.19 6.07 2.17
CA ARG A 149 -4.61 7.34 1.71
C ARG A 149 -4.62 8.40 2.80
N VAL A 150 -5.74 8.54 3.50
CA VAL A 150 -5.89 9.50 4.61
C VAL A 150 -4.96 9.12 5.75
N GLU A 151 -4.91 7.86 6.15
CA GLU A 151 -4.01 7.36 7.19
C GLU A 151 -2.54 7.61 6.81
N GLY A 152 -2.16 7.31 5.57
CA GLY A 152 -0.82 7.60 5.06
C GLY A 152 -0.45 9.08 5.15
N GLN A 153 -1.32 9.95 4.64
CA GLN A 153 -1.09 11.39 4.64
C GLN A 153 -1.01 11.96 6.06
N ILE A 154 -1.93 11.60 6.94
CA ILE A 154 -1.94 12.09 8.33
C ILE A 154 -0.70 11.60 9.07
N THR A 155 -0.33 10.33 8.92
CA THR A 155 0.83 9.78 9.61
C THR A 155 2.11 10.48 9.18
N ILE A 156 2.35 10.64 7.88
CA ILE A 156 3.54 11.34 7.41
C ILE A 156 3.55 12.80 7.83
N ASN A 157 2.43 13.53 7.72
CA ASN A 157 2.33 14.90 8.23
C ASN A 157 2.72 14.98 9.71
N ARG A 158 2.12 14.14 10.56
CA ARG A 158 2.39 14.15 12.01
C ARG A 158 3.81 13.74 12.34
N LEU A 159 4.37 12.80 11.60
CA LEU A 159 5.78 12.43 11.78
C LEU A 159 6.71 13.60 11.48
N LEU A 160 6.49 14.28 10.35
CA LEU A 160 7.27 15.45 9.96
C LEU A 160 7.05 16.67 10.89
N ASP A 161 5.86 16.82 11.50
CA ASP A 161 5.60 17.89 12.48
C ASP A 161 6.37 17.69 13.79
N ARG A 162 6.56 16.43 14.20
CA ARG A 162 7.15 16.10 15.51
C ARG A 162 8.65 15.83 15.45
N THR A 163 9.21 15.74 14.25
CA THR A 163 10.64 15.47 14.05
C THR A 163 11.24 16.51 13.13
N SER A 164 12.48 16.92 13.40
CA SER A 164 13.24 17.78 12.49
C SER A 164 14.03 16.93 11.47
N GLU A 165 14.40 15.73 11.84
CA GLU A 165 15.14 14.79 11.00
C GLU A 165 14.73 13.35 11.29
N LEU A 166 14.72 12.52 10.25
CA LEU A 166 14.56 11.07 10.31
C LEU A 166 15.71 10.39 9.59
N ARG A 167 16.34 9.40 10.22
CA ARG A 167 17.42 8.62 9.62
C ARG A 167 17.21 7.12 9.85
N ILE A 168 17.71 6.31 8.94
CA ILE A 168 17.78 4.87 9.16
C ILE A 168 18.93 4.59 10.14
N ASN A 169 18.67 3.76 11.16
CA ASN A 169 19.70 3.33 12.10
C ASN A 169 20.73 2.43 11.40
N GLU A 170 21.95 2.92 11.25
CA GLU A 170 23.01 2.22 10.50
C GLU A 170 23.53 0.98 11.21
N ALA A 171 23.50 0.96 12.54
CA ALA A 171 23.92 -0.23 13.30
C ALA A 171 22.98 -1.43 13.07
N LYS A 172 21.72 -1.17 12.69
CA LYS A 172 20.70 -2.20 12.43
C LYS A 172 20.54 -2.54 10.95
N HIS A 173 20.69 -1.54 10.08
CA HIS A 173 20.38 -1.68 8.66
C HIS A 173 21.59 -1.51 7.73
N GLY A 174 22.78 -1.30 8.26
CA GLY A 174 23.99 -1.03 7.47
C GLY A 174 24.07 0.41 6.96
N PRO A 175 25.21 0.81 6.39
CA PRO A 175 25.42 2.16 5.87
C PRO A 175 24.57 2.44 4.64
N ALA A 176 24.39 3.71 4.27
CA ALA A 176 23.55 4.14 3.14
C ALA A 176 23.93 3.47 1.82
N SER A 177 25.21 3.17 1.60
CA SER A 177 25.70 2.50 0.39
C SER A 177 25.37 1.01 0.30
N SER A 178 24.94 0.38 1.39
CA SER A 178 24.67 -1.08 1.45
C SER A 178 23.62 -1.42 2.51
N ARG A 179 22.47 -0.77 2.45
CA ARG A 179 21.32 -1.04 3.34
C ARG A 179 20.86 -2.48 3.25
N GLN A 180 20.57 -3.06 4.40
CA GLN A 180 20.04 -4.42 4.54
C GLN A 180 18.67 -4.36 5.22
N TYR A 181 17.64 -4.67 4.47
CA TYR A 181 16.28 -4.74 4.96
C TYR A 181 15.76 -6.18 4.92
N ARG A 182 15.09 -6.58 5.98
CA ARG A 182 14.41 -7.87 6.03
C ARG A 182 12.94 -7.69 5.67
N PHE A 183 12.42 -8.62 4.88
CA PHE A 183 11.02 -8.63 4.46
C PHE A 183 10.35 -9.92 4.90
N ASP A 184 9.04 -9.87 5.11
CA ASP A 184 8.23 -11.04 5.40
C ASP A 184 8.41 -12.13 4.34
N SER A 185 8.50 -13.39 4.77
CA SER A 185 8.68 -14.54 3.90
C SER A 185 7.37 -14.97 3.23
N THR A 186 6.62 -14.01 2.68
CA THR A 186 5.35 -14.25 1.98
C THR A 186 5.39 -13.64 0.59
N PHE A 187 4.80 -14.35 -0.37
CA PHE A 187 4.72 -13.84 -1.75
C PHE A 187 3.47 -12.98 -1.99
N LEU A 188 2.46 -13.11 -1.15
CA LEU A 188 1.19 -12.39 -1.28
C LEU A 188 1.33 -10.93 -0.84
N LEU A 189 1.86 -10.73 0.35
CA LEU A 189 2.08 -9.42 0.94
C LEU A 189 3.57 -9.18 1.10
N ARG A 190 4.01 -7.95 0.89
CA ARG A 190 5.40 -7.56 1.11
C ARG A 190 5.46 -6.40 2.09
N GLY A 191 6.19 -6.58 3.16
CA GLY A 191 6.48 -5.58 4.16
C GLY A 191 7.78 -5.85 4.86
N LEU A 192 8.30 -4.83 5.51
CA LEU A 192 9.46 -4.95 6.39
C LEU A 192 9.05 -5.72 7.65
N THR A 193 9.89 -6.66 8.09
CA THR A 193 9.72 -7.32 9.39
C THR A 193 10.05 -6.38 10.54
N GLU A 194 10.99 -5.46 10.30
CA GLU A 194 11.42 -4.44 11.24
C GLU A 194 11.97 -3.23 10.49
N LEU A 195 11.83 -2.05 11.08
CA LEU A 195 12.47 -0.81 10.62
C LEU A 195 12.93 -0.02 11.82
N HIS A 196 14.24 0.11 11.99
CA HIS A 196 14.85 0.89 13.05
C HIS A 196 15.24 2.26 12.50
N ILE A 197 14.67 3.30 13.08
CA ILE A 197 14.93 4.69 12.72
C ILE A 197 15.47 5.46 13.92
N GLU A 198 16.23 6.49 13.62
CA GLU A 198 16.62 7.56 14.55
C GLU A 198 15.90 8.84 14.14
N PHE A 199 15.56 9.66 15.09
CA PHE A 199 14.93 10.93 14.81
C PHE A 199 15.39 12.01 15.79
N THR A 200 15.40 13.24 15.33
CA THR A 200 15.54 14.41 16.19
C THR A 200 14.17 15.03 16.39
N GLN A 201 13.79 15.27 17.64
CA GLN A 201 12.51 15.91 17.94
C GLN A 201 12.50 17.34 17.38
N ALA A 202 11.37 17.75 16.82
CA ALA A 202 11.16 19.16 16.47
C ALA A 202 11.00 19.98 17.76
N GLY A 203 11.58 21.17 17.77
CA GLY A 203 11.47 22.11 18.90
C GLY A 203 10.07 22.72 19.01
#